data_59b9d7976e7bb368b0cf21ebd29dae7f
#
_entry.id   59b9d7976e7bb368b0cf21ebd29dae7f
#
_cell.length_a   1.000
_cell.length_b   1.000
_cell.length_c   1.000
_cell.angle_alpha   90.00
_cell.angle_beta   90.00
_cell.angle_gamma   90.00
#
_symmetry.space_group_name_H-M   'P 1'
#
loop_
_entity.id
_entity.type
_entity.pdbx_description
1 polymer ?
#
loop_
_entity_poly.entity_id
_entity_poly.type
_entity_poly.pdbx_seq_one_letter_code
_entity_poly.pdbx_strand_id
1 'polypeptide(L)'
;MKNEFQIRLNSVNEIALFTQKCSEFDCDIDYQVGRYIIDAKSMMGVLSTGVEKTVTVTINTDEQNVIKEFYDEIKMWIVEEEN
;
A
#
# COMPACT_ATOMS: atom_id res chain seq x y z
N MET A 1 -14.99 6.74 3.06
CA MET A 1 -13.54 6.63 3.28
C MET A 1 -12.83 6.70 1.93
N LYS A 2 -11.73 7.42 1.88
CA LYS A 2 -10.92 7.49 0.66
C LYS A 2 -10.25 6.16 0.41
N ASN A 3 -10.00 5.87 -0.88
CA ASN A 3 -9.33 4.64 -1.28
C ASN A 3 -7.82 4.80 -1.49
N GLU A 4 -7.26 5.90 -1.02
CA GLU A 4 -5.85 6.23 -1.20
C GLU A 4 -5.21 6.53 0.15
N PHE A 5 -4.03 5.98 0.38
CA PHE A 5 -3.33 6.08 1.66
C PHE A 5 -1.85 6.40 1.45
N GLN A 6 -1.29 7.20 2.36
CA GLN A 6 0.14 7.45 2.41
C GLN A 6 0.74 6.48 3.41
N ILE A 7 1.68 5.65 2.99
CA ILE A 7 2.33 4.68 3.87
C ILE A 7 3.84 4.77 3.79
N ARG A 8 4.51 4.17 4.78
CA ARG A 8 5.96 4.08 4.80
C ARG A 8 6.35 2.67 5.27
N LEU A 9 7.11 1.97 4.44
CA LEU A 9 7.65 0.65 4.76
C LEU A 9 9.14 0.82 5.04
N ASN A 10 9.60 0.33 6.18
CA ASN A 10 10.96 0.60 6.66
C ASN A 10 11.93 -0.57 6.55
N SER A 11 11.45 -1.73 6.14
CA SER A 11 12.30 -2.92 6.01
C SER A 11 11.80 -3.86 4.94
N VAL A 12 12.67 -4.77 4.51
CA VAL A 12 12.31 -5.81 3.54
C VAL A 12 11.21 -6.71 4.12
N ASN A 13 11.27 -6.99 5.42
CA ASN A 13 10.24 -7.81 6.07
C ASN A 13 8.87 -7.12 6.01
N GLU A 14 8.82 -5.81 6.19
CA GLU A 14 7.58 -5.06 6.08
C GLU A 14 7.05 -5.08 4.66
N ILE A 15 7.93 -4.99 3.66
CA ILE A 15 7.54 -5.11 2.26
C ILE A 15 6.90 -6.47 2.00
N ALA A 16 7.53 -7.55 2.48
CA ALA A 16 7.00 -8.90 2.29
C ALA A 16 5.61 -9.05 2.91
N LEU A 17 5.43 -8.54 4.13
CA LEU A 17 4.15 -8.61 4.82
C LEU A 17 3.09 -7.77 4.11
N PHE A 18 3.47 -6.56 3.69
CA PHE A 18 2.55 -5.66 2.98
C PHE A 18 2.07 -6.28 1.66
N THR A 19 2.98 -6.81 0.84
CA THR A 19 2.59 -7.41 -0.44
C THR A 19 1.73 -8.64 -0.24
N GLN A 20 1.97 -9.41 0.81
CA GLN A 20 1.16 -10.56 1.15
C GLN A 20 -0.26 -10.12 1.50
N LYS A 21 -0.41 -9.08 2.31
CA LYS A 21 -1.72 -8.54 2.67
C LYS A 21 -2.46 -8.02 1.44
N CYS A 22 -1.77 -7.31 0.56
CA CYS A 22 -2.38 -6.81 -0.67
C CYS A 22 -2.89 -7.96 -1.55
N SER A 23 -2.17 -9.09 -1.57
CA SER A 23 -2.53 -10.24 -2.40
C SER A 23 -3.82 -10.93 -1.95
N GLU A 24 -4.32 -10.62 -0.76
CA GLU A 24 -5.56 -11.17 -0.26
C GLU A 24 -6.80 -10.48 -0.83
N PHE A 25 -6.62 -9.37 -1.53
CA PHE A 25 -7.70 -8.58 -2.11
C PHE A 25 -7.81 -8.86 -3.61
N ASP A 26 -9.03 -8.99 -4.12
CA ASP A 26 -9.26 -9.30 -5.54
C ASP A 26 -9.08 -8.11 -6.47
N CYS A 27 -9.28 -6.90 -5.95
CA CYS A 27 -9.13 -5.69 -6.77
C CYS A 27 -7.65 -5.29 -6.91
N ASP A 28 -7.36 -4.50 -7.94
CA ASP A 28 -6.01 -4.00 -8.16
C ASP A 28 -5.63 -3.00 -7.07
N ILE A 29 -4.36 -3.05 -6.67
CA ILE A 29 -3.82 -2.12 -5.68
C ILE A 29 -2.53 -1.55 -6.26
N ASP A 30 -2.49 -0.22 -6.38
CA ASP A 30 -1.35 0.48 -6.93
C ASP A 30 -0.43 1.01 -5.83
N TYR A 31 0.86 0.91 -6.08
CA TYR A 31 1.93 1.38 -5.20
C TYR A 31 2.69 2.45 -5.98
N GLN A 32 2.48 3.72 -5.64
CA GLN A 32 3.04 4.82 -6.40
C GLN A 32 4.23 5.44 -5.69
N VAL A 33 5.38 5.42 -6.39
CA VAL A 33 6.64 6.02 -5.92
C VAL A 33 7.03 7.08 -6.93
N GLY A 34 6.88 8.34 -6.56
CA GLY A 34 7.11 9.44 -7.49
C GLY A 34 6.19 9.30 -8.68
N ARG A 35 6.76 9.16 -9.87
CA ARG A 35 5.97 9.00 -11.10
C ARG A 35 5.79 7.53 -11.52
N TYR A 36 6.30 6.59 -10.74
CA TYR A 36 6.17 5.16 -11.05
C TYR A 36 4.99 4.55 -10.32
N ILE A 37 4.18 3.79 -11.06
CA ILE A 37 3.04 3.07 -10.49
C ILE A 37 3.34 1.58 -10.64
N ILE A 38 3.35 0.87 -9.52
CA ILE A 38 3.74 -0.52 -9.44
C ILE A 38 2.58 -1.32 -8.83
N ASP A 39 2.41 -2.56 -9.28
CA ASP A 39 1.43 -3.46 -8.68
C ASP A 39 1.86 -3.76 -7.23
N ALA A 40 1.03 -3.36 -6.27
CA ALA A 40 1.35 -3.55 -4.85
C ALA A 40 1.43 -5.03 -4.46
N LYS A 41 0.90 -5.93 -5.29
CA LYS A 41 0.96 -7.37 -5.05
C LYS A 41 2.28 -7.97 -5.54
N SER A 42 3.09 -7.20 -6.26
CA SER A 42 4.37 -7.66 -6.81
C SER A 42 5.50 -7.36 -5.82
N MET A 43 5.95 -8.38 -5.11
CA MET A 43 7.04 -8.19 -4.14
C MET A 43 8.31 -7.67 -4.81
N MET A 44 8.66 -8.22 -5.98
CA MET A 44 9.85 -7.78 -6.69
C MET A 44 9.74 -6.32 -7.13
N GLY A 45 8.56 -5.91 -7.59
CA GLY A 45 8.33 -4.54 -8.00
C GLY A 45 8.45 -3.57 -6.82
N VAL A 46 7.77 -3.89 -5.73
CA VAL A 46 7.81 -3.03 -4.53
C VAL A 46 9.22 -2.99 -3.94
N LEU A 47 9.88 -4.15 -3.87
CA LEU A 47 11.23 -4.24 -3.33
C LEU A 47 12.22 -3.39 -4.12
N SER A 48 12.05 -3.33 -5.45
CA SER A 48 12.96 -2.56 -6.32
C SER A 48 12.92 -1.05 -6.05
N THR A 49 11.86 -0.55 -5.41
CA THR A 49 11.73 0.88 -5.10
C THR A 49 12.44 1.28 -3.81
N GLY A 50 12.88 0.30 -3.01
CA GLY A 50 13.56 0.57 -1.75
C GLY A 50 12.62 0.80 -0.57
N VAL A 51 13.21 1.13 0.57
CA VAL A 51 12.48 1.32 1.83
C VAL A 51 12.70 2.74 2.36
N GLU A 52 12.01 3.05 3.46
CA GLU A 52 12.17 4.31 4.20
C GLU A 52 11.77 5.54 3.39
N LYS A 53 10.70 5.41 2.62
CA LYS A 53 10.12 6.53 1.88
C LYS A 53 8.60 6.48 1.97
N THR A 54 7.99 7.64 1.92
CA THR A 54 6.53 7.74 1.91
C THR A 54 6.03 7.51 0.48
N VAL A 55 5.09 6.58 0.34
CA VAL A 55 4.51 6.24 -0.96
C VAL A 55 3.01 6.32 -0.89
N THR A 56 2.36 6.40 -2.05
CA THR A 56 0.90 6.44 -2.14
C THR A 56 0.39 5.08 -2.59
N VAL A 57 -0.54 4.53 -1.81
CA VAL A 57 -1.17 3.25 -2.13
C VAL A 57 -2.64 3.50 -2.41
N THR A 58 -3.12 2.99 -3.54
CA THR A 58 -4.51 3.15 -3.96
C THR A 58 -5.14 1.78 -4.18
N ILE A 59 -6.21 1.49 -3.44
CA ILE A 59 -7.00 0.28 -3.70
C ILE A 59 -8.10 0.64 -4.67
N ASN A 60 -8.13 -0.02 -5.82
CA ASN A 60 -8.98 0.36 -6.95
C ASN A 60 -10.36 -0.27 -6.84
N THR A 61 -11.13 0.21 -5.88
CA THR A 61 -12.52 -0.18 -5.66
C THR A 61 -13.26 1.00 -5.03
N ASP A 62 -14.58 1.05 -5.22
CA ASP A 62 -15.43 2.01 -4.53
C ASP A 62 -16.29 1.35 -3.44
N GLU A 63 -16.10 0.04 -3.20
CA GLU A 63 -16.80 -0.67 -2.15
C GLU A 63 -16.22 -0.30 -0.79
N GLN A 64 -17.02 0.43 0.02
CA GLN A 64 -16.53 0.97 1.29
C GLN A 64 -16.14 -0.10 2.29
N ASN A 65 -16.81 -1.25 2.29
CA ASN A 65 -16.43 -2.33 3.18
C ASN A 65 -15.07 -2.93 2.83
N VAL A 66 -14.73 -2.99 1.54
CA VAL A 66 -13.43 -3.48 1.08
C VAL A 66 -12.33 -2.48 1.45
N ILE A 67 -12.59 -1.18 1.22
CA ILE A 67 -11.63 -0.12 1.56
C ILE A 67 -11.34 -0.15 3.08
N LYS A 68 -12.39 -0.30 3.90
CA LYS A 68 -12.23 -0.37 5.36
C LYS A 68 -11.41 -1.58 5.78
N GLU A 69 -11.66 -2.73 5.17
CA GLU A 69 -10.91 -3.94 5.45
C GLU A 69 -9.43 -3.75 5.07
N PHE A 70 -9.17 -3.14 3.92
CA PHE A 70 -7.80 -2.85 3.49
C PHE A 70 -7.12 -1.88 4.46
N TYR A 71 -7.82 -0.81 4.85
CA TYR A 71 -7.30 0.14 5.83
C TYR A 71 -6.88 -0.58 7.12
N ASP A 72 -7.74 -1.46 7.64
CA ASP A 72 -7.46 -2.18 8.87
C ASP A 72 -6.21 -3.06 8.75
N GLU A 73 -5.96 -3.59 7.55
CA GLU A 73 -4.80 -4.46 7.31
C GLU A 73 -3.49 -3.69 7.20
N ILE A 74 -3.51 -2.45 6.73
CA ILE A 74 -2.29 -1.69 6.46
C ILE A 74 -2.08 -0.50 7.40
N LYS A 75 -3.00 -0.25 8.32
CA LYS A 75 -2.97 0.99 9.14
C LYS A 75 -1.68 1.16 9.94
N MET A 76 -0.99 0.09 10.27
CA MET A 76 0.27 0.16 11.01
C MET A 76 1.38 0.88 10.23
N TRP A 77 1.23 0.99 8.91
CA TRP A 77 2.22 1.66 8.06
C TRP A 77 1.76 3.03 7.57
N ILE A 78 0.53 3.43 7.89
CA ILE A 78 0.00 4.71 7.42
C ILE A 78 0.71 5.86 8.11
N VAL A 79 1.14 6.81 7.29
CA VAL A 79 1.78 8.04 7.76
C VAL A 79 0.71 9.10 7.90
N GLU A 80 0.55 9.65 9.10
CA GLU A 80 -0.39 10.74 9.32
C GLU A 80 0.26 12.06 8.91
N GLU A 81 -0.45 12.83 8.11
CA GLU A 81 -0.01 14.17 7.77
C GLU A 81 -0.31 15.09 8.94
N GLU A 82 0.71 15.82 9.38
CA GLU A 82 0.52 16.88 10.35
C GLU A 82 0.22 18.16 9.61
N ASN A 83 -0.85 18.79 10.01
CA ASN A 83 -1.23 20.09 9.46
C ASN A 83 -0.71 21.21 10.33
#